data_52d62428f3995a2455a59f7cf9c65ae2
#
_entry.id   52d62428f3995a2455a59f7cf9c65ae2
#
_cell.length_a   1.000
_cell.length_b   1.000
_cell.length_c   1.000
_cell.angle_alpha   90.00
_cell.angle_beta   90.00
_cell.angle_gamma   90.00
#
_symmetry.space_group_name_H-M   'P 1'
#
loop_
_entity.id
_entity.type
_entity.pdbx_description
1 polymer ?
#
loop_
_entity_poly.entity_id
_entity_poly.type
_entity_poly.pdbx_seq_one_letter_code
_entity_poly.pdbx_strand_id
1 'polypeptide(L)'
;LARFVDLYAAISPAVVRCGWGLERNRNGGSAVAAVLALPAVAGKFGVRGGGYTLSNSSAWKMNAESISGPEAPTRTINMNRLGAALTASSPKPIHLLFVYNSNALMTTPNQTLVRRGLGREDLFTIVFDQVLTDTARYADLVLPATTFLEHRELARGYGAFVLQSIAPVIDPVGQARSNYSVFGDLAVRTGVASADEIPTEEAAITQILDSSGRGPD
;
A
#
# COMPACT_ATOMS: atom_id res chain seq x y z
N LEU A 1 26.24 -4.49 22.38
CA LEU A 1 26.24 -3.21 21.69
C LEU A 1 27.65 -2.86 21.16
N ALA A 2 28.72 -2.89 21.98
CA ALA A 2 30.09 -2.56 21.56
C ALA A 2 30.51 -3.34 20.31
N ARG A 3 30.39 -4.67 20.32
CA ARG A 3 30.72 -5.51 19.16
C ARG A 3 29.99 -5.11 17.88
N PHE A 4 28.75 -4.66 17.98
CA PHE A 4 28.00 -4.15 16.82
C PHE A 4 28.62 -2.84 16.29
N VAL A 5 28.97 -1.93 17.20
CA VAL A 5 29.60 -0.67 16.86
C VAL A 5 30.94 -0.92 16.15
N ASP A 6 31.78 -1.79 16.71
CA ASP A 6 33.08 -2.16 16.15
C ASP A 6 32.95 -2.74 14.74
N LEU A 7 31.98 -3.67 14.54
CA LEU A 7 31.71 -4.27 13.22
C LEU A 7 31.22 -3.22 12.22
N TYR A 8 30.28 -2.38 12.62
CA TYR A 8 29.73 -1.35 11.74
C TYR A 8 30.79 -0.30 11.35
N ALA A 9 31.65 0.07 12.29
CA ALA A 9 32.73 1.01 12.03
C ALA A 9 33.78 0.41 11.07
N ALA A 10 34.16 -0.84 11.26
CA ALA A 10 35.24 -1.51 10.53
C ALA A 10 34.86 -1.93 9.10
N ILE A 11 33.60 -2.35 8.88
CA ILE A 11 33.16 -2.92 7.60
C ILE A 11 32.62 -1.82 6.67
N SER A 12 33.11 -1.80 5.43
CA SER A 12 32.65 -0.91 4.36
C SER A 12 32.61 -1.68 3.03
N PRO A 13 31.56 -1.51 2.20
CA PRO A 13 30.40 -0.65 2.44
C PRO A 13 29.47 -1.20 3.55
N ALA A 14 28.75 -0.31 4.22
CA ALA A 14 27.70 -0.66 5.16
C ALA A 14 26.52 0.30 5.02
N VAL A 15 25.29 -0.24 4.96
CA VAL A 15 24.06 0.53 4.83
C VAL A 15 23.18 0.34 6.06
N VAL A 16 22.58 1.42 6.54
CA VAL A 16 21.51 1.38 7.53
C VAL A 16 20.19 1.57 6.82
N ARG A 17 19.25 0.65 7.04
CA ARG A 17 17.91 0.77 6.51
C ARG A 17 16.89 0.89 7.63
N CYS A 18 16.07 1.93 7.56
CA CYS A 18 14.88 2.09 8.40
C CYS A 18 13.63 1.68 7.65
N GLY A 19 12.67 1.14 8.40
CA GLY A 19 11.30 0.93 7.94
C GLY A 19 10.38 2.04 8.48
N TRP A 20 9.11 1.96 8.13
CA TRP A 20 8.08 2.92 8.51
C TRP A 20 7.70 2.90 10.00
N GLY A 21 8.25 1.96 10.78
CA GLY A 21 7.92 1.81 12.20
C GLY A 21 8.33 3.01 13.07
N LEU A 22 9.48 3.63 12.78
CA LEU A 22 9.97 4.76 13.55
C LEU A 22 9.04 5.98 13.45
N GLU A 23 8.55 6.27 12.26
CA GLU A 23 7.68 7.42 11.97
C GLU A 23 6.31 7.34 12.64
N ARG A 24 5.88 6.14 13.02
CA ARG A 24 4.60 5.89 13.71
C ARG A 24 4.66 6.19 15.21
N ASN A 25 5.82 6.59 15.72
CA ASN A 25 6.03 6.93 17.11
C ASN A 25 6.09 8.45 17.30
N ARG A 26 5.70 8.92 18.50
CA ARG A 26 5.67 10.35 18.84
C ARG A 26 6.99 11.08 18.58
N ASN A 27 8.13 10.41 18.82
CA ASN A 27 9.48 10.95 18.63
C ASN A 27 10.17 10.33 17.40
N GLY A 28 9.40 9.85 16.43
CA GLY A 28 9.92 9.13 15.26
C GLY A 28 10.93 9.94 14.45
N GLY A 29 10.67 11.22 14.23
CA GLY A 29 11.59 12.11 13.52
C GLY A 29 12.96 12.23 14.18
N SER A 30 12.99 12.39 15.51
CA SER A 30 14.25 12.42 16.29
C SER A 30 14.98 11.07 16.25
N ALA A 31 14.23 9.97 16.30
CA ALA A 31 14.81 8.63 16.19
C ALA A 31 15.43 8.38 14.81
N VAL A 32 14.73 8.78 13.74
CA VAL A 32 15.27 8.70 12.37
C VAL A 32 16.53 9.55 12.22
N ALA A 33 16.53 10.78 12.74
CA ALA A 33 17.71 11.65 12.71
C ALA A 33 18.91 11.05 13.45
N ALA A 34 18.68 10.44 14.62
CA ALA A 34 19.74 9.76 15.37
C ALA A 34 20.30 8.53 14.60
N VAL A 35 19.42 7.74 13.98
CA VAL A 35 19.86 6.60 13.16
C VAL A 35 20.60 7.07 11.91
N LEU A 36 20.15 8.15 11.26
CA LEU A 36 20.81 8.75 10.09
C LEU A 36 22.22 9.28 10.43
N ALA A 37 22.44 9.72 11.66
CA ALA A 37 23.76 10.16 12.10
C ALA A 37 24.82 9.03 12.12
N LEU A 38 24.41 7.77 12.30
CA LEU A 38 25.34 6.63 12.36
C LEU A 38 26.19 6.49 11.09
N PRO A 39 25.64 6.40 9.87
CA PRO A 39 26.44 6.35 8.65
C PRO A 39 27.24 7.63 8.40
N ALA A 40 26.77 8.79 8.91
CA ALA A 40 27.53 10.04 8.80
C ALA A 40 28.81 9.99 9.64
N VAL A 41 28.71 9.68 10.92
CA VAL A 41 29.89 9.62 11.83
C VAL A 41 30.83 8.44 11.51
N ALA A 42 30.30 7.36 10.93
CA ALA A 42 31.11 6.20 10.53
C ALA A 42 31.67 6.33 9.10
N GLY A 43 31.50 7.47 8.40
CA GLY A 43 32.02 7.70 7.07
C GLY A 43 31.48 6.73 5.99
N LYS A 44 30.21 6.34 6.09
CA LYS A 44 29.60 5.38 5.16
C LYS A 44 28.88 6.04 3.97
N PHE A 45 28.70 7.37 3.98
CA PHE A 45 28.20 8.12 2.82
C PHE A 45 29.29 8.30 1.76
N GLY A 46 28.88 8.42 0.49
CA GLY A 46 29.81 8.53 -0.64
C GLY A 46 30.49 7.22 -1.04
N VAL A 47 30.17 6.11 -0.36
CA VAL A 47 30.66 4.77 -0.70
C VAL A 47 29.53 3.99 -1.38
N ARG A 48 29.77 3.46 -2.57
CA ARG A 48 28.77 2.66 -3.29
C ARG A 48 28.35 1.45 -2.45
N GLY A 49 27.05 1.32 -2.17
CA GLY A 49 26.49 0.30 -1.29
C GLY A 49 26.52 0.65 0.20
N GLY A 50 26.96 1.87 0.55
CA GLY A 50 26.91 2.38 1.92
C GLY A 50 25.86 3.48 2.12
N GLY A 51 25.74 3.97 3.35
CA GLY A 51 24.90 5.10 3.72
C GLY A 51 23.60 4.71 4.39
N TYR A 52 22.51 5.36 4.01
CA TYR A 52 21.20 5.23 4.65
C TYR A 52 20.09 5.12 3.60
N THR A 53 19.07 4.32 3.89
CA THR A 53 17.86 4.29 3.08
C THR A 53 16.62 4.11 3.96
N LEU A 54 15.52 4.75 3.57
CA LEU A 54 14.21 4.59 4.18
C LEU A 54 13.21 4.14 3.12
N SER A 55 12.71 5.06 2.30
CA SER A 55 11.80 4.79 1.20
C SER A 55 12.16 5.67 0.01
N ASN A 56 12.14 5.06 -1.17
CA ASN A 56 12.41 5.75 -2.42
C ASN A 56 11.12 6.13 -3.17
N SER A 57 9.96 5.99 -2.52
CA SER A 57 8.67 6.12 -3.20
C SER A 57 8.42 7.50 -3.83
N SER A 58 8.96 8.57 -3.24
CA SER A 58 8.85 9.93 -3.76
C SER A 58 9.92 10.31 -4.79
N ALA A 59 10.94 9.49 -4.98
CA ALA A 59 12.06 9.80 -5.88
C ALA A 59 11.61 9.91 -7.35
N TRP A 60 10.61 9.12 -7.72
CA TRP A 60 10.09 9.07 -9.09
C TRP A 60 9.04 10.12 -9.41
N LYS A 61 8.56 10.89 -8.41
CA LYS A 61 7.52 11.91 -8.60
C LYS A 61 6.37 11.42 -9.47
N MET A 62 5.92 10.17 -9.22
CA MET A 62 4.82 9.57 -9.98
C MET A 62 3.55 10.41 -9.83
N ASN A 63 3.00 10.84 -10.94
CA ASN A 63 1.75 11.61 -10.96
C ASN A 63 0.54 10.69 -10.96
N ALA A 64 0.13 10.20 -9.78
CA ALA A 64 -1.07 9.39 -9.65
C ALA A 64 -2.37 10.19 -9.90
N GLU A 65 -2.32 11.52 -9.78
CA GLU A 65 -3.48 12.38 -10.03
C GLU A 65 -3.93 12.33 -11.51
N SER A 66 -3.01 11.99 -12.41
CA SER A 66 -3.32 11.89 -13.86
C SER A 66 -4.34 10.80 -14.19
N ILE A 67 -4.52 9.83 -13.28
CA ILE A 67 -5.47 8.71 -13.42
C ILE A 67 -6.49 8.66 -12.29
N SER A 68 -6.39 9.55 -11.30
CA SER A 68 -7.36 9.66 -10.23
C SER A 68 -8.50 10.58 -10.66
N GLY A 69 -9.71 10.16 -10.37
CA GLY A 69 -10.87 11.05 -10.47
C GLY A 69 -10.83 12.17 -9.41
N PRO A 70 -11.76 13.14 -9.50
CA PRO A 70 -11.87 14.19 -8.50
C PRO A 70 -12.14 13.60 -7.11
N GLU A 71 -11.54 14.19 -6.07
CA GLU A 71 -11.81 13.81 -4.68
C GLU A 71 -13.30 13.96 -4.37
N ALA A 72 -13.95 12.86 -4.04
CA ALA A 72 -15.31 12.89 -3.53
C ALA A 72 -15.30 13.37 -2.07
N PRO A 73 -16.22 14.28 -1.67
CA PRO A 73 -16.34 14.75 -0.29
C PRO A 73 -16.87 13.62 0.61
N THR A 74 -16.00 12.71 1.02
CA THR A 74 -16.36 11.54 1.82
C THR A 74 -15.87 11.66 3.26
N ARG A 75 -16.56 10.98 4.17
CA ARG A 75 -16.13 10.86 5.56
C ARG A 75 -14.93 9.93 5.66
N THR A 76 -13.82 10.43 6.15
CA THR A 76 -12.62 9.62 6.45
C THR A 76 -12.72 9.03 7.86
N ILE A 77 -12.46 7.74 7.98
CA ILE A 77 -12.38 7.02 9.25
C ILE A 77 -10.93 6.58 9.46
N ASN A 78 -10.40 6.86 10.66
CA ASN A 78 -9.06 6.37 11.02
C ASN A 78 -9.07 4.83 11.07
N MET A 79 -8.26 4.20 10.23
CA MET A 79 -8.15 2.74 10.12
C MET A 79 -7.83 2.06 11.45
N ASN A 80 -7.05 2.69 12.34
CA ASN A 80 -6.76 2.16 13.67
C ASN A 80 -7.98 2.11 14.60
N ARG A 81 -9.07 2.73 14.22
CA ARG A 81 -10.36 2.76 14.94
C ARG A 81 -11.45 1.99 14.21
N LEU A 82 -11.10 1.13 13.25
CA LEU A 82 -12.07 0.38 12.45
C LEU A 82 -13.09 -0.35 13.34
N GLY A 83 -12.63 -1.13 14.32
CA GLY A 83 -13.52 -1.85 15.22
C GLY A 83 -14.50 -0.95 15.97
N ALA A 84 -14.04 0.21 16.46
CA ALA A 84 -14.91 1.20 17.09
C ALA A 84 -15.91 1.81 16.09
N ALA A 85 -15.46 2.10 14.86
CA ALA A 85 -16.32 2.66 13.83
C ALA A 85 -17.43 1.69 13.37
N LEU A 86 -17.11 0.40 13.35
CA LEU A 86 -18.07 -0.65 13.01
C LEU A 86 -19.09 -0.93 14.13
N THR A 87 -18.70 -0.73 15.41
CA THR A 87 -19.52 -1.11 16.57
C THR A 87 -20.21 0.06 17.28
N ALA A 88 -19.79 1.30 16.99
CA ALA A 88 -20.37 2.48 17.63
C ALA A 88 -21.76 2.79 17.10
N SER A 89 -22.66 3.19 18.00
CA SER A 89 -23.91 3.84 17.63
C SER A 89 -23.58 5.18 16.95
N SER A 90 -24.01 5.36 15.71
CA SER A 90 -23.75 6.54 14.90
C SER A 90 -24.99 6.92 14.10
N PRO A 91 -25.27 8.23 13.92
CA PRO A 91 -26.34 8.65 13.01
C PRO A 91 -26.05 8.31 11.54
N LYS A 92 -24.82 7.93 11.22
CA LYS A 92 -24.38 7.45 9.91
C LYS A 92 -23.59 6.14 10.07
N PRO A 93 -24.28 5.02 10.39
CA PRO A 93 -23.60 3.72 10.54
C PRO A 93 -23.02 3.24 9.22
N ILE A 94 -22.06 2.31 9.30
CA ILE A 94 -21.50 1.64 8.14
C ILE A 94 -22.35 0.41 7.87
N HIS A 95 -22.97 0.35 6.70
CA HIS A 95 -23.76 -0.80 6.24
C HIS A 95 -23.08 -1.59 5.12
N LEU A 96 -22.07 -1.01 4.45
CA LEU A 96 -21.25 -1.68 3.46
C LEU A 96 -19.79 -1.47 3.83
N LEU A 97 -19.01 -2.53 3.86
CA LEU A 97 -17.57 -2.51 4.02
C LEU A 97 -16.92 -3.24 2.83
N PHE A 98 -16.16 -2.50 2.03
CA PHE A 98 -15.33 -3.08 0.99
C PHE A 98 -13.88 -3.13 1.48
N VAL A 99 -13.35 -4.34 1.68
CA VAL A 99 -11.96 -4.57 2.09
C VAL A 99 -11.19 -5.10 0.90
N TYR A 100 -10.15 -4.39 0.49
CA TYR A 100 -9.29 -4.91 -0.55
C TYR A 100 -7.82 -4.81 -0.15
N ASN A 101 -7.06 -5.80 -0.57
CA ASN A 101 -5.61 -5.89 -0.35
C ASN A 101 -5.22 -5.73 1.14
N SER A 102 -6.06 -6.26 2.05
CA SER A 102 -5.85 -6.11 3.49
C SER A 102 -6.54 -7.22 4.30
N ASN A 103 -5.79 -7.80 5.24
CA ASN A 103 -6.38 -8.64 6.29
C ASN A 103 -6.70 -7.77 7.52
N ALA A 104 -7.74 -6.93 7.41
CA ALA A 104 -8.10 -5.93 8.40
C ALA A 104 -8.32 -6.52 9.80
N LEU A 105 -8.90 -7.72 9.92
CA LEU A 105 -9.10 -8.40 11.20
C LEU A 105 -7.78 -8.68 11.93
N MET A 106 -6.72 -9.02 11.19
CA MET A 106 -5.42 -9.35 11.78
C MET A 106 -4.50 -8.14 11.95
N THR A 107 -4.64 -7.13 11.11
CA THR A 107 -3.68 -6.02 11.03
C THR A 107 -4.12 -4.75 11.73
N THR A 108 -5.41 -4.59 12.06
CA THR A 108 -5.89 -3.40 12.77
C THR A 108 -5.95 -3.60 14.28
N PRO A 109 -5.75 -2.53 15.08
CA PRO A 109 -5.84 -2.61 16.53
C PRO A 109 -7.22 -3.04 17.02
N ASN A 110 -7.24 -3.70 18.19
CA ASN A 110 -8.45 -4.15 18.86
C ASN A 110 -9.28 -5.16 18.03
N GLN A 111 -8.65 -6.28 17.71
CA GLN A 111 -9.26 -7.37 16.92
C GLN A 111 -10.61 -7.84 17.47
N THR A 112 -10.83 -7.78 18.77
CA THR A 112 -12.12 -8.16 19.39
C THR A 112 -13.25 -7.27 18.91
N LEU A 113 -13.04 -5.94 18.85
CA LEU A 113 -14.03 -5.02 18.30
C LEU A 113 -14.20 -5.16 16.80
N VAL A 114 -13.10 -5.40 16.07
CA VAL A 114 -13.16 -5.62 14.61
C VAL A 114 -14.00 -6.87 14.32
N ARG A 115 -13.74 -7.98 15.01
CA ARG A 115 -14.50 -9.22 14.87
C ARG A 115 -15.99 -9.03 15.18
N ARG A 116 -16.28 -8.32 16.28
CA ARG A 116 -17.67 -7.98 16.63
C ARG A 116 -18.34 -7.12 15.56
N GLY A 117 -17.62 -6.16 14.99
CA GLY A 117 -18.11 -5.30 13.93
C GLY A 117 -18.39 -6.05 12.63
N LEU A 118 -17.46 -6.93 12.22
CA LEU A 118 -17.63 -7.76 11.04
C LEU A 118 -18.75 -8.81 11.16
N GLY A 119 -19.08 -9.24 12.38
CA GLY A 119 -20.18 -10.18 12.64
C GLY A 119 -21.55 -9.52 12.77
N ARG A 120 -21.73 -8.25 12.43
CA ARG A 120 -23.03 -7.57 12.45
C ARG A 120 -23.90 -8.05 11.30
N GLU A 121 -25.15 -8.37 11.57
CA GLU A 121 -26.14 -8.81 10.56
C GLU A 121 -26.53 -7.68 9.57
N ASP A 122 -26.42 -6.42 9.98
CA ASP A 122 -26.75 -5.24 9.18
C ASP A 122 -25.53 -4.65 8.42
N LEU A 123 -24.40 -5.35 8.40
CA LEU A 123 -23.19 -4.98 7.67
C LEU A 123 -22.96 -5.96 6.52
N PHE A 124 -23.04 -5.47 5.29
CA PHE A 124 -22.62 -6.26 4.12
C PHE A 124 -21.12 -6.07 3.89
N THR A 125 -20.36 -7.15 3.92
CA THR A 125 -18.90 -7.12 3.78
C THR A 125 -18.46 -7.77 2.47
N ILE A 126 -17.72 -7.02 1.66
CA ILE A 126 -17.05 -7.52 0.46
C ILE A 126 -15.54 -7.58 0.75
N VAL A 127 -14.91 -8.70 0.45
CA VAL A 127 -13.45 -8.84 0.53
C VAL A 127 -12.90 -9.19 -0.86
N PHE A 128 -11.95 -8.39 -1.31
CA PHE A 128 -11.23 -8.57 -2.57
C PHE A 128 -9.75 -8.80 -2.26
N ASP A 129 -9.32 -10.05 -2.34
CA ASP A 129 -7.96 -10.46 -1.93
C ASP A 129 -7.51 -11.69 -2.74
N GLN A 130 -6.22 -11.96 -2.71
CA GLN A 130 -5.58 -13.09 -3.39
C GLN A 130 -5.80 -14.42 -2.66
N VAL A 131 -6.10 -14.37 -1.37
CA VAL A 131 -6.29 -15.54 -0.51
C VAL A 131 -7.48 -15.36 0.42
N LEU A 132 -8.05 -16.45 0.92
CA LEU A 132 -9.08 -16.42 1.95
C LEU A 132 -8.46 -16.03 3.30
N THR A 133 -8.40 -14.72 3.55
CA THR A 133 -7.91 -14.14 4.80
C THR A 133 -8.88 -14.38 5.96
N ASP A 134 -8.43 -14.11 7.21
CA ASP A 134 -9.33 -14.14 8.36
C ASP A 134 -10.48 -13.15 8.23
N THR A 135 -10.25 -12.00 7.57
CA THR A 135 -11.30 -11.04 7.24
C THR A 135 -12.30 -11.62 6.24
N ALA A 136 -11.83 -12.35 5.23
CA ALA A 136 -12.68 -12.96 4.19
C ALA A 136 -13.65 -13.99 4.75
N ARG A 137 -13.37 -14.59 5.92
CA ARG A 137 -14.29 -15.52 6.61
C ARG A 137 -15.54 -14.85 7.17
N TYR A 138 -15.56 -13.53 7.26
CA TYR A 138 -16.71 -12.71 7.67
C TYR A 138 -17.38 -12.03 6.48
N ALA A 139 -16.90 -12.25 5.26
CA ALA A 139 -17.43 -11.58 4.08
C ALA A 139 -18.70 -12.28 3.58
N ASP A 140 -19.65 -11.46 3.15
CA ASP A 140 -20.85 -11.91 2.41
C ASP A 140 -20.50 -12.21 0.95
N LEU A 141 -19.47 -11.51 0.42
CA LEU A 141 -18.96 -11.70 -0.93
C LEU A 141 -17.44 -11.66 -0.94
N VAL A 142 -16.82 -12.68 -1.53
CA VAL A 142 -15.38 -12.73 -1.77
C VAL A 142 -15.10 -12.65 -3.26
N LEU A 143 -14.28 -11.68 -3.65
CA LEU A 143 -13.81 -11.49 -5.02
C LEU A 143 -12.34 -11.92 -5.10
N PRO A 144 -11.96 -12.83 -6.00
CA PRO A 144 -10.57 -13.23 -6.14
C PRO A 144 -9.75 -12.17 -6.90
N ALA A 145 -8.62 -11.78 -6.34
CA ALA A 145 -7.67 -10.85 -6.93
C ALA A 145 -6.50 -11.58 -7.59
N THR A 146 -5.99 -11.03 -8.69
CA THR A 146 -4.76 -11.51 -9.31
C THR A 146 -3.54 -11.23 -8.45
N THR A 147 -2.53 -12.08 -8.56
CA THR A 147 -1.18 -11.84 -8.04
C THR A 147 -0.36 -11.02 -9.04
N PHE A 148 0.80 -10.52 -8.62
CA PHE A 148 1.74 -9.80 -9.52
C PHE A 148 2.24 -10.64 -10.70
N LEU A 149 2.06 -11.97 -10.67
CA LEU A 149 2.41 -12.87 -11.78
C LEU A 149 1.37 -12.86 -12.90
N GLU A 150 0.17 -12.35 -12.64
CA GLU A 150 -1.03 -12.50 -13.48
C GLU A 150 -1.50 -11.20 -14.12
N HIS A 151 -0.91 -10.05 -13.75
CA HIS A 151 -1.29 -8.75 -14.33
C HIS A 151 -0.08 -7.86 -14.59
N ARG A 152 -0.30 -6.80 -15.35
CA ARG A 152 0.71 -5.79 -15.64
C ARG A 152 0.74 -4.74 -14.54
N GLU A 153 1.94 -4.30 -14.14
CA GLU A 153 2.10 -3.31 -13.07
C GLU A 153 3.39 -2.49 -13.24
N LEU A 154 3.47 -1.36 -12.54
CA LEU A 154 4.70 -0.60 -12.32
C LEU A 154 5.20 -0.84 -10.90
N ALA A 155 6.41 -1.32 -10.76
CA ALA A 155 7.05 -1.49 -9.46
C ALA A 155 8.23 -0.52 -9.28
N ARG A 156 8.27 0.11 -8.12
CA ARG A 156 9.42 0.92 -7.70
C ARG A 156 10.36 0.07 -6.88
N GLY A 157 11.65 0.10 -7.20
CA GLY A 157 12.67 -0.61 -6.45
C GLY A 157 12.70 -0.17 -4.98
N TYR A 158 12.80 -1.14 -4.08
CA TYR A 158 12.90 -0.87 -2.65
C TYR A 158 14.38 -0.87 -2.25
N GLY A 159 14.93 0.31 -2.00
CA GLY A 159 16.35 0.48 -1.71
C GLY A 159 17.23 0.74 -2.94
N ALA A 160 16.65 0.83 -4.12
CA ALA A 160 17.33 1.23 -5.35
C ALA A 160 16.44 2.20 -6.15
N PHE A 161 17.04 3.09 -6.91
CA PHE A 161 16.33 3.99 -7.81
C PHE A 161 16.05 3.28 -9.14
N VAL A 162 15.18 2.27 -9.07
CA VAL A 162 14.78 1.48 -10.24
C VAL A 162 13.26 1.48 -10.35
N LEU A 163 12.76 1.89 -11.50
CA LEU A 163 11.36 1.70 -11.89
C LEU A 163 11.31 0.52 -12.85
N GLN A 164 10.42 -0.43 -12.58
CA GLN A 164 10.31 -1.68 -13.32
C GLN A 164 8.91 -1.82 -13.88
N SER A 165 8.79 -2.26 -15.12
CA SER A 165 7.54 -2.76 -15.67
C SER A 165 7.43 -4.25 -15.37
N ILE A 166 6.34 -4.65 -14.73
CA ILE A 166 5.99 -6.04 -14.51
C ILE A 166 5.05 -6.46 -15.63
N ALA A 167 5.39 -7.50 -16.35
CA ALA A 167 4.52 -8.15 -17.31
C ALA A 167 3.97 -9.45 -16.70
N PRO A 168 2.73 -9.85 -17.02
CA PRO A 168 2.19 -11.12 -16.56
C PRO A 168 3.05 -12.28 -17.07
N VAL A 169 3.25 -13.27 -16.22
CA VAL A 169 4.01 -14.50 -16.49
C VAL A 169 3.08 -15.67 -16.73
N ILE A 170 1.89 -15.61 -16.15
CA ILE A 170 0.81 -16.60 -16.29
C ILE A 170 -0.52 -15.88 -16.52
N ASP A 171 -1.49 -16.60 -17.09
CA ASP A 171 -2.86 -16.11 -17.16
C ASP A 171 -3.51 -16.07 -15.78
N PRO A 172 -4.52 -15.19 -15.55
CA PRO A 172 -5.26 -15.17 -14.31
C PRO A 172 -5.86 -16.53 -13.94
N VAL A 173 -5.70 -16.96 -12.70
CA VAL A 173 -6.19 -18.24 -12.22
C VAL A 173 -7.69 -18.14 -11.92
N GLY A 174 -8.49 -19.01 -12.52
CA GLY A 174 -9.92 -19.12 -12.27
C GLY A 174 -10.68 -17.83 -12.62
N GLN A 175 -11.28 -17.19 -11.64
CA GLN A 175 -12.03 -15.94 -11.80
C GLN A 175 -11.28 -14.72 -11.28
N ALA A 176 -9.98 -14.85 -10.98
CA ALA A 176 -9.19 -13.74 -10.47
C ALA A 176 -9.09 -12.61 -11.50
N ARG A 177 -9.21 -11.38 -11.00
CA ARG A 177 -9.14 -10.16 -11.80
C ARG A 177 -8.22 -9.13 -11.16
N SER A 178 -7.61 -8.28 -11.97
CA SER A 178 -6.78 -7.20 -11.45
C SER A 178 -7.61 -6.14 -10.70
N ASN A 179 -6.98 -5.45 -9.77
CA ASN A 179 -7.60 -4.35 -9.05
C ASN A 179 -8.16 -3.31 -10.04
N TYR A 180 -7.36 -2.96 -11.05
CA TYR A 180 -7.74 -2.00 -12.07
C TYR A 180 -9.03 -2.41 -12.79
N SER A 181 -9.10 -3.67 -13.24
CA SER A 181 -10.27 -4.21 -13.94
C SER A 181 -11.53 -4.22 -13.05
N VAL A 182 -11.42 -4.64 -11.78
CA VAL A 182 -12.57 -4.71 -10.88
C VAL A 182 -13.07 -3.32 -10.52
N PHE A 183 -12.19 -2.39 -10.18
CA PHE A 183 -12.61 -1.02 -9.83
C PHE A 183 -13.10 -0.23 -11.04
N GLY A 184 -12.55 -0.44 -12.24
CA GLY A 184 -13.07 0.11 -13.48
C GLY A 184 -14.51 -0.35 -13.76
N ASP A 185 -14.77 -1.65 -13.67
CA ASP A 185 -16.13 -2.18 -13.83
C ASP A 185 -17.10 -1.66 -12.75
N LEU A 186 -16.65 -1.54 -11.51
CA LEU A 186 -17.46 -0.96 -10.45
C LEU A 186 -17.80 0.50 -10.72
N ALA A 187 -16.84 1.30 -11.19
CA ALA A 187 -17.06 2.71 -11.54
C ALA A 187 -18.15 2.84 -12.63
N VAL A 188 -18.07 2.01 -13.67
CA VAL A 188 -19.07 2.01 -14.75
C VAL A 188 -20.44 1.55 -14.23
N ARG A 189 -20.50 0.44 -13.49
CA ARG A 189 -21.77 -0.10 -12.98
C ARG A 189 -22.47 0.79 -11.95
N THR A 190 -21.71 1.59 -11.23
CA THR A 190 -22.25 2.56 -10.26
C THR A 190 -22.53 3.93 -10.87
N GLY A 191 -22.23 4.12 -12.16
CA GLY A 191 -22.45 5.39 -12.85
C GLY A 191 -21.48 6.49 -12.46
N VAL A 192 -20.33 6.14 -11.86
CA VAL A 192 -19.25 7.08 -11.52
C VAL A 192 -18.47 7.48 -12.75
N ALA A 193 -18.32 6.56 -13.71
CA ALA A 193 -17.66 6.78 -14.98
C ALA A 193 -18.38 6.04 -16.11
N SER A 194 -18.19 6.47 -17.35
CA SER A 194 -18.58 5.71 -18.54
C SER A 194 -17.46 4.75 -18.96
N ALA A 195 -17.78 3.74 -19.75
CA ALA A 195 -16.80 2.71 -20.15
C ALA A 195 -15.64 3.27 -20.99
N ASP A 196 -15.89 4.31 -21.77
CA ASP A 196 -14.89 5.00 -22.60
C ASP A 196 -13.96 5.92 -21.78
N GLU A 197 -14.33 6.27 -20.56
CA GLU A 197 -13.49 7.03 -19.63
C GLU A 197 -12.49 6.13 -18.87
N ILE A 198 -12.65 4.80 -18.91
CA ILE A 198 -11.72 3.86 -18.26
C ILE A 198 -10.67 3.41 -19.29
N PRO A 199 -9.43 3.92 -19.25
CA PRO A 199 -8.38 3.48 -20.16
C PRO A 199 -8.01 2.01 -19.91
N THR A 200 -7.30 1.40 -20.84
CA THR A 200 -6.69 0.09 -20.58
C THR A 200 -5.58 0.20 -19.52
N GLU A 201 -5.23 -0.88 -18.85
CA GLU A 201 -4.11 -0.89 -17.88
C GLU A 201 -2.82 -0.34 -18.50
N GLU A 202 -2.53 -0.71 -19.75
CA GLU A 202 -1.35 -0.24 -20.48
C GLU A 202 -1.40 1.26 -20.78
N ALA A 203 -2.56 1.76 -21.18
CA ALA A 203 -2.76 3.20 -21.42
C ALA A 203 -2.65 4.00 -20.11
N ALA A 204 -3.20 3.49 -19.00
CA ALA A 204 -3.08 4.11 -17.68
C ALA A 204 -1.63 4.17 -17.20
N ILE A 205 -0.87 3.09 -17.38
CA ILE A 205 0.57 3.04 -17.06
C ILE A 205 1.32 4.08 -17.90
N THR A 206 1.07 4.13 -19.19
CA THR A 206 1.70 5.11 -20.08
C THR A 206 1.37 6.54 -19.66
N GLN A 207 0.13 6.82 -19.34
CA GLN A 207 -0.31 8.14 -18.87
C GLN A 207 0.40 8.56 -17.57
N ILE A 208 0.57 7.64 -16.61
CA ILE A 208 1.33 7.91 -15.39
C ILE A 208 2.78 8.23 -15.72
N LEU A 209 3.43 7.45 -16.59
CA LEU A 209 4.83 7.63 -16.96
C LEU A 209 5.05 8.96 -17.70
N ASP A 210 4.20 9.29 -18.64
CA ASP A 210 4.31 10.51 -19.45
C ASP A 210 4.06 11.79 -18.62
N SER A 211 3.18 11.70 -17.62
CA SER A 211 2.87 12.81 -16.73
C SER A 211 3.78 12.90 -15.48
N SER A 212 4.63 11.92 -15.27
CA SER A 212 5.53 11.87 -14.11
C SER A 212 6.83 12.62 -14.39
N GLY A 213 7.41 13.20 -13.33
CA GLY A 213 8.77 13.74 -13.41
C GLY A 213 9.79 12.62 -13.65
N ARG A 214 10.94 12.98 -14.21
CA ARG A 214 12.07 12.05 -14.32
C ARG A 214 12.53 11.65 -12.92
N GLY A 215 13.05 10.44 -12.79
CA GLY A 215 13.69 9.96 -11.57
C GLY A 215 14.91 10.81 -11.18
N PRO A 216 15.60 10.46 -10.09
CA PRO A 216 16.81 11.15 -9.68
C PRO A 216 17.85 11.06 -10.80
N ASP A 217 18.48 12.21 -11.07
CA ASP A 217 19.60 12.35 -12.00
C ASP A 217 20.83 11.55 -11.55
#